data_4c6d3282114d24098a87bce185602e6a
#
_entry.id   4c6d3282114d24098a87bce185602e6a
#
_cell.length_a   1.000
_cell.length_b   1.000
_cell.length_c   1.000
_cell.angle_alpha   90.00
_cell.angle_beta   90.00
_cell.angle_gamma   90.00
#
_symmetry.space_group_name_H-M   'P 1'
#
loop_
_entity.id
_entity.type
_entity.pdbx_description
1 polymer ?
#
loop_
_entity_poly.entity_id
_entity_poly.type
_entity_poly.pdbx_seq_one_letter_code
_entity_poly.pdbx_strand_id
1 'polypeptide(L)'
;MYGFLSMNRKMKRIILLSALILIPVLMSAQFRSGAAYEDLDDSETVAALKSHVRTLSAAHLEGRKAGSPGEKEAAEYVGEMFRKYGVDLITPVDGEVFGIMKENGDTLTSRNVIGYVEGYDKNLRDDYIVVGARLDNSGTMTMTVDGKPVERVYYGANGNASGLSMLVELARMVETNKIMFRRTILFVAFGASEETFAGAWYFLNRSFSHADRIDAMINLDMLGTGYNGFYAYTASNVDMNEIVNTLAGELQPVHPEIFAGEIYPSDHRAFYAMEIPAVHFTTGQYPEHNTDRDTQSIIDYEMMERETEYIYNYLLALANLNDAPSFRSEGNGSKGPSFDDVVGYYDCDQRPQFLNSTDPAQFLEKWVYPYLRYPESSVVKGEQGKVMVEFIIEKDGKVTNVRVAKGVSDALDAEAVKVIEASPKWKPGRIKGEKVRTMITIPVEFRLEKKTSKGSFGIKK
;
A
#
# COMPACT_ATOMS: atom_id res chain seq x y z
N MET A 1 -44.49 52.68 5.51
CA MET A 1 -43.58 53.81 5.80
C MET A 1 -43.96 54.63 7.08
N TYR A 2 -45.09 54.35 7.71
CA TYR A 2 -45.58 55.09 8.91
C TYR A 2 -45.16 54.50 10.27
N GLY A 3 -44.49 53.35 10.35
CA GLY A 3 -44.08 52.73 11.59
C GLY A 3 -42.73 53.17 12.15
N PHE A 4 -41.85 53.80 11.37
CA PHE A 4 -40.49 54.15 11.77
C PHE A 4 -40.37 55.54 12.46
N LEU A 5 -41.39 56.36 12.33
CA LEU A 5 -41.40 57.75 12.83
C LEU A 5 -41.81 57.87 14.34
N SER A 6 -42.42 56.85 14.94
CA SER A 6 -42.90 56.88 16.31
C SER A 6 -41.99 56.21 17.33
N MET A 7 -40.85 55.69 16.90
CA MET A 7 -39.91 54.96 17.79
C MET A 7 -39.00 55.90 18.55
N ASN A 8 -38.83 55.63 19.85
CA ASN A 8 -37.97 56.39 20.77
C ASN A 8 -36.49 56.36 20.27
N ARG A 9 -35.76 57.47 20.43
CA ARG A 9 -34.37 57.65 20.01
C ARG A 9 -33.41 56.54 20.44
N LYS A 10 -33.63 55.91 21.61
CA LYS A 10 -32.85 54.76 22.09
C LYS A 10 -33.11 53.52 21.28
N MET A 11 -34.34 53.23 20.91
CA MET A 11 -34.72 52.07 20.08
C MET A 11 -34.21 52.20 18.65
N LYS A 12 -34.20 53.37 18.07
CA LYS A 12 -33.61 53.66 16.74
C LYS A 12 -32.10 53.43 16.73
N ARG A 13 -31.38 53.75 17.81
CA ARG A 13 -29.93 53.47 17.95
C ARG A 13 -29.64 51.99 18.11
N ILE A 14 -30.48 51.23 18.78
CA ILE A 14 -30.29 49.75 18.95
C ILE A 14 -30.53 49.06 17.61
N ILE A 15 -31.54 49.44 16.84
CA ILE A 15 -31.81 48.87 15.52
C ILE A 15 -30.70 49.25 14.50
N LEU A 16 -30.15 50.47 14.54
CA LEU A 16 -29.02 50.84 13.72
C LEU A 16 -27.72 50.13 14.10
N LEU A 17 -27.48 49.91 15.40
CA LEU A 17 -26.30 49.15 15.85
C LEU A 17 -26.42 47.65 15.52
N SER A 18 -27.61 47.06 15.61
CA SER A 18 -27.82 45.67 15.24
C SER A 18 -27.72 45.44 13.71
N ALA A 19 -28.15 46.42 12.89
CA ALA A 19 -27.97 46.40 11.44
C ALA A 19 -26.50 46.54 11.03
N LEU A 20 -25.71 47.36 11.76
CA LEU A 20 -24.27 47.53 11.50
C LEU A 20 -23.42 46.32 11.93
N ILE A 21 -23.88 45.48 12.88
CA ILE A 21 -23.21 44.26 13.29
C ILE A 21 -23.59 43.08 12.39
N LEU A 22 -24.80 43.06 11.83
CA LEU A 22 -25.26 42.00 10.91
C LEU A 22 -24.66 42.09 9.51
N ILE A 23 -24.33 43.29 9.03
CA ILE A 23 -23.74 43.46 7.70
C ILE A 23 -22.37 42.82 7.54
N PRO A 24 -21.39 42.91 8.46
CA PRO A 24 -20.13 42.21 8.32
C PRO A 24 -20.24 40.67 8.53
N VAL A 25 -21.22 40.22 9.33
CA VAL A 25 -21.47 38.77 9.49
C VAL A 25 -22.13 38.16 8.25
N LEU A 26 -23.02 38.90 7.59
CA LEU A 26 -23.61 38.47 6.31
C LEU A 26 -22.62 38.61 5.14
N MET A 27 -21.73 39.60 5.14
CA MET A 27 -20.65 39.71 4.15
C MET A 27 -19.59 38.61 4.35
N SER A 28 -19.23 38.25 5.59
CA SER A 28 -18.32 37.12 5.83
C SER A 28 -18.93 35.76 5.48
N ALA A 29 -20.25 35.61 5.59
CA ALA A 29 -20.95 34.40 5.16
C ALA A 29 -21.09 34.30 3.61
N GLN A 30 -21.23 35.44 2.92
CA GLN A 30 -21.28 35.44 1.46
C GLN A 30 -19.90 35.31 0.79
N PHE A 31 -18.82 35.72 1.46
CA PHE A 31 -17.46 35.50 0.95
C PHE A 31 -16.92 34.05 1.20
N ARG A 32 -17.61 33.25 2.03
CA ARG A 32 -17.26 31.83 2.23
C ARG A 32 -17.95 30.85 1.30
N SER A 33 -18.93 31.30 0.51
CA SER A 33 -19.63 30.41 -0.43
C SER A 33 -18.97 30.30 -1.81
N GLY A 34 -17.77 30.81 -1.96
CA GLY A 34 -16.98 30.74 -3.19
C GLY A 34 -15.55 30.22 -2.97
N ALA A 35 -15.26 29.62 -1.81
CA ALA A 35 -14.05 28.82 -1.65
C ALA A 35 -14.16 27.63 -2.61
N ALA A 36 -13.35 27.64 -3.64
CA ALA A 36 -13.21 26.50 -4.52
C ALA A 36 -12.88 25.28 -3.65
N TYR A 37 -13.39 24.11 -4.02
CA TYR A 37 -13.10 22.82 -3.41
C TYR A 37 -11.60 22.49 -3.37
N GLU A 38 -10.78 23.34 -3.98
CA GLU A 38 -9.31 23.25 -4.06
C GLU A 38 -8.56 23.72 -2.81
N ASP A 39 -9.23 24.36 -1.84
CA ASP A 39 -8.62 24.90 -0.61
C ASP A 39 -9.02 24.16 0.68
N LEU A 40 -9.44 22.90 0.59
CA LEU A 40 -9.54 22.06 1.78
C LEU A 40 -8.13 21.62 2.13
N ASP A 41 -7.62 22.08 3.28
CA ASP A 41 -6.37 21.56 3.85
C ASP A 41 -6.46 20.03 3.98
N ASP A 42 -5.34 19.34 3.76
CA ASP A 42 -5.23 17.91 4.03
C ASP A 42 -5.78 17.60 5.43
N SER A 43 -6.42 16.46 5.60
CA SER A 43 -6.74 15.95 6.93
C SER A 43 -5.45 15.75 7.74
N GLU A 44 -5.55 15.70 9.07
CA GLU A 44 -4.40 15.44 9.94
C GLU A 44 -3.70 14.12 9.56
N THR A 45 -4.48 13.09 9.24
CA THR A 45 -3.97 11.78 8.83
C THR A 45 -3.28 11.85 7.46
N VAL A 46 -3.88 12.50 6.46
CA VAL A 46 -3.24 12.69 5.13
C VAL A 46 -1.93 13.47 5.26
N ALA A 47 -1.91 14.55 6.04
CA ALA A 47 -0.71 15.34 6.27
C ALA A 47 0.40 14.53 6.96
N ALA A 48 0.04 13.69 7.94
CA ALA A 48 0.97 12.80 8.63
C ALA A 48 1.52 11.72 7.67
N LEU A 49 0.65 11.03 6.92
CA LEU A 49 1.05 10.03 5.92
C LEU A 49 1.99 10.62 4.86
N LYS A 50 1.70 11.82 4.33
CA LYS A 50 2.59 12.55 3.41
C LYS A 50 3.96 12.80 4.04
N SER A 51 3.99 13.22 5.30
CA SER A 51 5.24 13.48 6.03
C SER A 51 6.06 12.20 6.23
N HIS A 52 5.41 11.11 6.65
CA HIS A 52 6.07 9.82 6.88
C HIS A 52 6.62 9.22 5.59
N VAL A 53 5.81 9.14 4.53
CA VAL A 53 6.26 8.62 3.23
C VAL A 53 7.43 9.44 2.69
N ARG A 54 7.34 10.78 2.75
CA ARG A 54 8.43 11.65 2.30
C ARG A 54 9.74 11.41 3.05
N THR A 55 9.68 11.21 4.36
CA THR A 55 10.87 10.94 5.18
C THR A 55 11.42 9.55 4.86
N LEU A 56 10.57 8.53 4.87
CA LEU A 56 10.97 7.14 4.68
C LEU A 56 11.40 6.80 3.24
N SER A 57 10.99 7.58 2.23
CA SER A 57 11.43 7.43 0.84
C SER A 57 12.43 8.52 0.41
N ALA A 58 13.04 9.22 1.35
CA ALA A 58 14.00 10.28 1.05
C ALA A 58 15.30 9.74 0.42
N ALA A 59 15.90 10.52 -0.48
CA ALA A 59 17.08 10.10 -1.24
C ALA A 59 18.29 9.76 -0.37
N HIS A 60 18.47 10.43 0.78
CA HIS A 60 19.59 10.18 1.70
C HIS A 60 19.51 8.83 2.41
N LEU A 61 18.33 8.19 2.45
CA LEU A 61 18.18 6.83 2.96
C LEU A 61 18.61 5.76 1.95
N GLU A 62 18.99 6.17 0.73
CA GLU A 62 19.57 5.29 -0.30
C GLU A 62 18.73 4.01 -0.52
N GLY A 63 17.39 4.11 -0.38
CA GLY A 63 16.45 3.01 -0.55
C GLY A 63 16.47 1.98 0.59
N ARG A 64 16.93 2.33 1.77
CA ARG A 64 16.80 1.55 3.02
C ARG A 64 17.25 0.08 2.91
N LYS A 65 18.30 -0.20 2.16
CA LYS A 65 18.78 -1.58 2.01
C LYS A 65 19.14 -2.18 3.37
N ALA A 66 18.76 -3.43 3.60
CA ALA A 66 19.11 -4.16 4.82
C ALA A 66 20.61 -4.04 5.16
N GLY A 67 20.92 -3.64 6.38
CA GLY A 67 22.28 -3.41 6.87
C GLY A 67 22.91 -2.07 6.48
N SER A 68 22.21 -1.22 5.72
CA SER A 68 22.71 0.09 5.33
C SER A 68 22.50 1.16 6.41
N PRO A 69 23.24 2.28 6.35
CA PRO A 69 22.95 3.45 7.19
C PRO A 69 21.50 3.96 7.00
N GLY A 70 20.96 3.89 5.77
CA GLY A 70 19.60 4.32 5.47
C GLY A 70 18.52 3.46 6.14
N GLU A 71 18.73 2.14 6.26
CA GLU A 71 17.85 1.30 7.06
C GLU A 71 17.89 1.69 8.54
N LYS A 72 19.10 1.94 9.08
CA LYS A 72 19.24 2.38 10.47
C LYS A 72 18.51 3.68 10.75
N GLU A 73 18.67 4.66 9.89
CA GLU A 73 18.02 5.97 10.03
C GLU A 73 16.49 5.86 9.90
N ALA A 74 16.01 5.01 9.00
CA ALA A 74 14.57 4.71 8.89
C ALA A 74 14.03 4.03 10.16
N ALA A 75 14.77 3.08 10.73
CA ALA A 75 14.41 2.45 12.00
C ALA A 75 14.36 3.45 13.16
N GLU A 76 15.37 4.30 13.27
CA GLU A 76 15.42 5.37 14.27
C GLU A 76 14.22 6.31 14.13
N TYR A 77 13.88 6.70 12.90
CA TYR A 77 12.68 7.51 12.63
C TYR A 77 11.40 6.84 13.12
N VAL A 78 11.18 5.55 12.81
CA VAL A 78 9.98 4.81 13.25
C VAL A 78 9.93 4.75 14.79
N GLY A 79 11.05 4.42 15.45
CA GLY A 79 11.13 4.37 16.89
C GLY A 79 10.89 5.72 17.56
N GLU A 80 11.39 6.81 16.97
CA GLU A 80 11.10 8.17 17.45
C GLU A 80 9.63 8.55 17.30
N MET A 81 8.98 8.13 16.20
CA MET A 81 7.55 8.38 16.02
C MET A 81 6.71 7.58 17.04
N PHE A 82 7.06 6.32 17.30
CA PHE A 82 6.41 5.56 18.38
C PHE A 82 6.52 6.28 19.73
N ARG A 83 7.71 6.71 20.12
CA ARG A 83 7.91 7.47 21.37
C ARG A 83 7.14 8.79 21.39
N LYS A 84 7.15 9.52 20.27
CA LYS A 84 6.42 10.79 20.13
C LYS A 84 4.91 10.62 20.35
N TYR A 85 4.36 9.50 19.91
CA TYR A 85 2.95 9.20 20.07
C TYR A 85 2.59 8.49 21.38
N GLY A 86 3.57 8.22 22.25
CA GLY A 86 3.34 7.58 23.55
C GLY A 86 3.32 6.06 23.50
N VAL A 87 3.71 5.46 22.37
CA VAL A 87 3.82 4.00 22.24
C VAL A 87 5.11 3.54 22.92
N ASP A 88 5.01 2.56 23.80
CA ASP A 88 6.15 2.01 24.52
C ASP A 88 7.03 1.15 23.61
N LEU A 89 8.35 1.26 23.74
CA LEU A 89 9.30 0.48 22.95
C LEU A 89 9.79 -0.74 23.73
N ILE A 90 9.80 -1.90 23.08
CA ILE A 90 10.47 -3.11 23.54
C ILE A 90 11.95 -3.07 23.13
N THR A 91 12.25 -2.54 21.94
CA THR A 91 13.60 -2.42 21.40
C THR A 91 14.22 -1.04 21.69
N PRO A 92 15.54 -0.86 21.49
CA PRO A 92 16.13 0.47 21.34
C PRO A 92 15.41 1.29 20.25
N VAL A 93 15.53 2.62 20.31
CA VAL A 93 14.85 3.51 19.37
C VAL A 93 15.26 3.27 17.90
N ASP A 94 16.52 2.86 17.68
CA ASP A 94 17.05 2.50 16.36
C ASP A 94 16.92 1.00 16.05
N GLY A 95 16.12 0.28 16.84
CA GLY A 95 15.80 -1.13 16.66
C GLY A 95 16.77 -2.12 17.30
N GLU A 96 16.33 -3.35 17.44
CA GLU A 96 17.13 -4.49 17.86
C GLU A 96 17.89 -5.07 16.66
N VAL A 97 19.22 -5.13 16.75
CA VAL A 97 20.08 -5.62 15.66
C VAL A 97 20.19 -7.13 15.70
N PHE A 98 20.09 -7.77 14.53
CA PHE A 98 20.32 -9.20 14.34
C PHE A 98 21.19 -9.47 13.12
N GLY A 99 21.78 -10.67 13.06
CA GLY A 99 22.68 -11.10 11.99
C GLY A 99 22.08 -12.22 11.16
N ILE A 100 22.29 -12.14 9.85
CA ILE A 100 21.91 -13.15 8.86
C ILE A 100 23.18 -13.69 8.21
N MET A 101 23.45 -14.99 8.38
CA MET A 101 24.60 -15.62 7.72
C MET A 101 24.26 -15.89 6.26
N LYS A 102 25.05 -15.32 5.35
CA LYS A 102 24.94 -15.54 3.91
C LYS A 102 25.68 -16.82 3.48
N GLU A 103 25.34 -17.35 2.31
CA GLU A 103 25.96 -18.55 1.75
C GLU A 103 27.49 -18.43 1.58
N ASN A 104 27.99 -17.24 1.32
CA ASN A 104 29.42 -16.93 1.18
C ASN A 104 30.18 -16.83 2.53
N GLY A 105 29.48 -17.02 3.67
CA GLY A 105 30.04 -16.89 5.02
C GLY A 105 30.04 -15.50 5.61
N ASP A 106 29.64 -14.46 4.85
CA ASP A 106 29.49 -13.11 5.38
C ASP A 106 28.22 -13.00 6.24
N THR A 107 28.23 -12.06 7.17
CA THR A 107 27.05 -11.74 7.98
C THR A 107 26.45 -10.42 7.54
N LEU A 108 25.20 -10.44 7.05
CA LEU A 108 24.39 -9.25 6.90
C LEU A 108 23.76 -8.92 8.25
N THR A 109 23.85 -7.68 8.68
CA THR A 109 23.14 -7.21 9.88
C THR A 109 21.90 -6.41 9.48
N SER A 110 20.80 -6.60 10.19
CA SER A 110 19.56 -5.81 10.03
C SER A 110 18.93 -5.58 11.40
N ARG A 111 17.75 -5.00 11.45
CA ARG A 111 17.10 -4.62 12.71
C ARG A 111 15.61 -4.62 12.65
N ASN A 112 14.94 -4.96 13.77
CA ASN A 112 13.52 -4.77 13.96
C ASN A 112 13.26 -3.64 14.96
N VAL A 113 12.23 -2.82 14.72
CA VAL A 113 11.72 -1.84 15.69
C VAL A 113 10.40 -2.37 16.23
N ILE A 114 10.29 -2.51 17.55
CA ILE A 114 9.12 -3.10 18.20
C ILE A 114 8.59 -2.11 19.23
N GLY A 115 7.36 -1.64 19.00
CA GLY A 115 6.57 -0.88 19.97
C GLY A 115 5.33 -1.64 20.39
N TYR A 116 4.70 -1.25 21.50
CA TYR A 116 3.44 -1.85 21.94
C TYR A 116 2.53 -0.86 22.65
N VAL A 117 1.25 -1.17 22.60
CA VAL A 117 0.20 -0.51 23.38
C VAL A 117 -0.52 -1.57 24.19
N GLU A 118 -0.46 -1.46 25.52
CA GLU A 118 -1.04 -2.47 26.43
C GLU A 118 -2.58 -2.47 26.35
N GLY A 119 -3.16 -3.66 26.25
CA GLY A 119 -4.60 -3.88 26.26
C GLY A 119 -5.22 -3.63 27.66
N TYR A 120 -6.49 -3.20 27.70
CA TYR A 120 -7.14 -2.90 28.99
C TYR A 120 -7.71 -4.13 29.71
N ASP A 121 -7.97 -5.23 29.01
CA ASP A 121 -8.62 -6.41 29.58
C ASP A 121 -7.60 -7.29 30.33
N LYS A 122 -7.78 -7.45 31.64
CA LYS A 122 -6.87 -8.20 32.50
C LYS A 122 -6.70 -9.68 32.12
N ASN A 123 -7.66 -10.23 31.36
CA ASN A 123 -7.62 -11.63 30.94
C ASN A 123 -7.00 -11.79 29.53
N LEU A 124 -7.05 -10.75 28.70
CA LEU A 124 -6.61 -10.78 27.29
C LEU A 124 -5.40 -9.88 26.98
N ARG A 125 -4.99 -9.00 27.91
CA ARG A 125 -3.88 -8.07 27.67
C ARG A 125 -2.52 -8.77 27.48
N ASP A 126 -2.39 -10.00 27.97
CA ASP A 126 -1.18 -10.80 27.76
C ASP A 126 -1.26 -11.65 26.47
N ASP A 127 -2.33 -11.52 25.68
CA ASP A 127 -2.47 -12.04 24.33
C ASP A 127 -2.23 -10.90 23.34
N TYR A 128 -1.53 -11.20 22.24
CA TYR A 128 -0.96 -10.18 21.38
C TYR A 128 -1.53 -10.24 19.96
N ILE A 129 -1.80 -9.07 19.41
CA ILE A 129 -2.01 -8.90 17.97
C ILE A 129 -0.79 -8.14 17.42
N VAL A 130 -0.16 -8.68 16.40
CA VAL A 130 0.97 -8.03 15.72
C VAL A 130 0.45 -7.25 14.53
N VAL A 131 0.83 -5.97 14.43
CA VAL A 131 0.72 -5.19 13.20
C VAL A 131 2.15 -4.98 12.69
N GLY A 132 2.42 -5.45 11.48
CA GLY A 132 3.77 -5.46 10.94
C GLY A 132 3.88 -4.80 9.57
N ALA A 133 5.02 -4.18 9.29
CA ALA A 133 5.36 -3.65 7.99
C ALA A 133 6.86 -3.82 7.72
N ARG A 134 7.23 -4.03 6.46
CA ARG A 134 8.60 -4.14 6.01
C ARG A 134 9.35 -2.82 6.15
N LEU A 135 10.53 -2.83 6.78
CA LEU A 135 11.40 -1.66 7.00
C LEU A 135 12.35 -1.43 5.83
N ASP A 136 13.00 -2.50 5.36
CA ASP A 136 13.98 -2.44 4.29
C ASP A 136 13.37 -2.43 2.90
N ASN A 137 14.20 -2.10 1.91
CA ASN A 137 13.87 -2.18 0.49
C ASN A 137 15.17 -2.46 -0.30
N SER A 138 15.09 -2.53 -1.62
CA SER A 138 16.17 -2.97 -2.53
C SER A 138 17.44 -2.10 -2.51
N GLY A 139 17.37 -0.86 -2.03
CA GLY A 139 18.53 0.02 -1.92
C GLY A 139 18.93 0.68 -3.25
N THR A 140 20.24 0.74 -3.50
CA THR A 140 20.82 1.27 -4.74
C THR A 140 21.19 0.13 -5.68
N MET A 141 20.79 0.26 -6.95
CA MET A 141 21.07 -0.72 -8.01
C MET A 141 21.92 -0.08 -9.09
N THR A 142 22.94 -0.81 -9.55
CA THR A 142 23.77 -0.38 -10.69
C THR A 142 23.18 -0.93 -11.98
N MET A 143 22.78 -0.03 -12.88
CA MET A 143 22.28 -0.37 -14.21
C MET A 143 23.27 0.06 -15.27
N THR A 144 23.32 -0.64 -16.41
CA THR A 144 24.13 -0.22 -17.56
C THR A 144 23.25 0.57 -18.52
N VAL A 145 23.56 1.87 -18.66
CA VAL A 145 22.91 2.77 -19.63
C VAL A 145 23.97 3.21 -20.62
N ASP A 146 23.77 2.98 -21.92
CA ASP A 146 24.70 3.31 -23.00
C ASP A 146 26.14 2.78 -22.75
N GLY A 147 26.23 1.55 -22.19
CA GLY A 147 27.51 0.90 -21.89
C GLY A 147 28.24 1.45 -20.66
N LYS A 148 27.63 2.35 -19.88
CA LYS A 148 28.19 2.91 -18.66
C LYS A 148 27.38 2.47 -17.44
N PRO A 149 28.03 2.17 -16.30
CA PRO A 149 27.33 1.90 -15.05
C PRO A 149 26.69 3.20 -14.54
N VAL A 150 25.42 3.15 -14.21
CA VAL A 150 24.65 4.23 -13.60
C VAL A 150 24.00 3.68 -12.33
N GLU A 151 24.25 4.32 -11.20
CA GLU A 151 23.56 3.98 -9.96
C GLU A 151 22.16 4.60 -9.92
N ARG A 152 21.19 3.81 -9.50
CA ARG A 152 19.80 4.20 -9.34
C ARG A 152 19.34 3.85 -7.92
N VAL A 153 18.79 4.82 -7.22
CA VAL A 153 18.19 4.61 -5.90
C VAL A 153 16.76 4.11 -6.09
N TYR A 154 16.42 3.00 -5.46
CA TYR A 154 15.07 2.48 -5.39
C TYR A 154 14.44 3.00 -4.11
N TYR A 155 13.75 4.13 -4.20
CA TYR A 155 13.24 4.88 -3.05
C TYR A 155 12.23 4.09 -2.23
N GLY A 156 11.44 3.20 -2.86
CA GLY A 156 10.46 2.36 -2.19
C GLY A 156 9.39 3.16 -1.47
N ALA A 157 8.79 4.14 -2.16
CA ALA A 157 7.71 4.94 -1.57
C ALA A 157 6.47 4.09 -1.30
N ASN A 158 6.06 3.28 -2.29
CA ASN A 158 5.03 2.29 -2.08
C ASN A 158 5.60 0.94 -1.58
N GLY A 159 6.84 0.63 -1.89
CA GLY A 159 7.48 -0.62 -1.48
C GLY A 159 8.63 -0.46 -0.48
N ASN A 160 8.46 -0.15 0.82
CA ASN A 160 7.22 -0.15 1.61
C ASN A 160 7.13 1.06 2.56
N ALA A 161 7.55 2.27 2.14
CA ALA A 161 7.36 3.43 3.01
C ALA A 161 5.85 3.71 3.26
N SER A 162 4.96 3.32 2.35
CA SER A 162 3.51 3.40 2.53
C SER A 162 3.04 2.56 3.72
N GLY A 163 3.35 1.27 3.76
CA GLY A 163 2.98 0.39 4.87
C GLY A 163 3.61 0.80 6.20
N LEU A 164 4.88 1.26 6.20
CA LEU A 164 5.52 1.82 7.40
C LEU A 164 4.82 3.09 7.90
N SER A 165 4.37 3.95 7.00
CA SER A 165 3.65 5.16 7.36
C SER A 165 2.30 4.83 8.00
N MET A 166 1.58 3.85 7.44
CA MET A 166 0.35 3.35 8.04
C MET A 166 0.59 2.67 9.39
N LEU A 167 1.68 1.90 9.54
CA LEU A 167 2.08 1.31 10.82
C LEU A 167 2.21 2.36 11.92
N VAL A 168 2.88 3.47 11.61
CA VAL A 168 3.10 4.59 12.53
C VAL A 168 1.78 5.29 12.87
N GLU A 169 0.91 5.52 11.88
CA GLU A 169 -0.40 6.15 12.11
C GLU A 169 -1.35 5.23 12.88
N LEU A 170 -1.39 3.93 12.58
CA LEU A 170 -2.16 2.96 13.36
C LEU A 170 -1.69 2.91 14.81
N ALA A 171 -0.39 2.98 15.06
CA ALA A 171 0.16 3.03 16.42
C ALA A 171 -0.31 4.29 17.18
N ARG A 172 -0.33 5.46 16.52
CA ARG A 172 -0.89 6.70 17.06
C ARG A 172 -2.38 6.57 17.37
N MET A 173 -3.16 6.03 16.44
CA MET A 173 -4.61 5.85 16.61
C MET A 173 -4.95 4.90 17.75
N VAL A 174 -4.22 3.77 17.84
CA VAL A 174 -4.41 2.77 18.92
C VAL A 174 -4.01 3.37 20.27
N GLU A 175 -2.86 4.06 20.39
CA GLU A 175 -2.47 4.69 21.66
C GLU A 175 -3.47 5.75 22.10
N THR A 176 -3.96 6.57 21.17
CA THR A 176 -5.00 7.58 21.46
C THR A 176 -6.28 6.94 22.00
N ASN A 177 -6.65 5.76 21.50
CA ASN A 177 -7.89 5.05 21.83
C ASN A 177 -7.66 3.73 22.56
N LYS A 178 -6.55 3.58 23.31
CA LYS A 178 -6.13 2.31 23.92
C LYS A 178 -7.17 1.66 24.83
N ILE A 179 -8.06 2.43 25.44
CA ILE A 179 -9.16 1.93 26.24
C ILE A 179 -10.20 1.12 25.44
N MET A 180 -10.10 1.09 24.11
CA MET A 180 -10.99 0.32 23.26
C MET A 180 -10.42 -1.07 22.91
N PHE A 181 -9.14 -1.33 23.18
CA PHE A 181 -8.45 -2.57 22.78
C PHE A 181 -8.28 -3.50 23.98
N ARG A 182 -8.87 -4.68 23.91
CA ARG A 182 -8.78 -5.69 25.00
C ARG A 182 -7.40 -6.35 25.04
N ARG A 183 -6.84 -6.70 23.88
CA ARG A 183 -5.52 -7.30 23.69
C ARG A 183 -4.44 -6.25 23.52
N THR A 184 -3.23 -6.62 23.87
CA THR A 184 -2.05 -5.78 23.60
C THR A 184 -1.71 -5.81 22.10
N ILE A 185 -1.45 -4.65 21.54
CA ILE A 185 -1.08 -4.51 20.13
C ILE A 185 0.43 -4.26 20.04
N LEU A 186 1.12 -5.12 19.28
CA LEU A 186 2.53 -4.96 18.95
C LEU A 186 2.64 -4.33 17.55
N PHE A 187 3.42 -3.27 17.43
CA PHE A 187 3.76 -2.63 16.16
C PHE A 187 5.20 -2.97 15.81
N VAL A 188 5.43 -3.63 14.68
CA VAL A 188 6.73 -4.14 14.31
C VAL A 188 7.13 -3.68 12.91
N ALA A 189 8.22 -2.91 12.83
CA ALA A 189 8.89 -2.66 11.55
C ALA A 189 9.96 -3.76 11.37
N PHE A 190 9.73 -4.66 10.40
CA PHE A 190 10.60 -5.80 10.13
C PHE A 190 11.72 -5.42 9.18
N GLY A 191 12.98 -5.64 9.58
CA GLY A 191 14.14 -5.48 8.71
C GLY A 191 14.48 -6.76 7.96
N ALA A 192 15.26 -6.62 6.90
CA ALA A 192 15.68 -7.73 6.03
C ALA A 192 14.53 -8.61 5.53
N SER A 193 13.39 -7.99 5.20
CA SER A 193 12.27 -8.69 4.58
C SER A 193 12.61 -9.16 3.16
N GLU A 194 13.45 -8.40 2.42
CA GLU A 194 14.02 -8.82 1.12
C GLU A 194 14.92 -10.06 1.22
N GLU A 195 15.42 -10.39 2.41
CA GLU A 195 16.23 -11.58 2.71
C GLU A 195 15.36 -12.73 3.30
N THR A 196 14.29 -13.05 2.61
CA THR A 196 13.36 -14.16 2.96
C THR A 196 12.67 -13.94 4.32
N PHE A 197 12.24 -12.68 4.58
CA PHE A 197 11.51 -12.29 5.80
C PHE A 197 12.30 -12.54 7.08
N ALA A 198 13.62 -12.34 7.04
CA ALA A 198 14.52 -12.70 8.13
C ALA A 198 14.18 -11.96 9.43
N GLY A 199 13.72 -10.69 9.36
CA GLY A 199 13.27 -9.95 10.53
C GLY A 199 12.08 -10.56 11.22
N ALA A 200 11.07 -11.00 10.46
CA ALA A 200 9.88 -11.65 10.99
C ALA A 200 10.24 -13.02 11.63
N TRP A 201 11.11 -13.80 10.98
CA TRP A 201 11.63 -15.04 11.57
C TRP A 201 12.45 -14.81 12.83
N TYR A 202 13.28 -13.76 12.86
CA TYR A 202 14.06 -13.41 14.05
C TYR A 202 13.13 -12.98 15.20
N PHE A 203 12.12 -12.16 14.91
CA PHE A 203 11.10 -11.75 15.87
C PHE A 203 10.44 -12.96 16.54
N LEU A 204 9.91 -13.89 15.75
CA LEU A 204 9.16 -15.05 16.25
C LEU A 204 10.04 -16.05 17.02
N ASN A 205 11.31 -16.24 16.64
CA ASN A 205 12.14 -17.30 17.20
C ASN A 205 13.14 -16.81 18.24
N ARG A 206 13.42 -15.50 18.34
CA ARG A 206 14.53 -15.00 19.16
C ARG A 206 14.20 -13.73 19.95
N SER A 207 13.54 -12.75 19.31
CA SER A 207 13.36 -11.43 19.90
C SER A 207 12.19 -11.38 20.87
N PHE A 208 11.05 -11.94 20.50
CA PHE A 208 9.84 -11.90 21.31
C PHE A 208 9.60 -13.20 22.08
N SER A 209 9.76 -13.14 23.41
CA SER A 209 9.71 -14.33 24.27
C SER A 209 8.32 -14.97 24.43
N HIS A 210 7.26 -14.26 24.02
CA HIS A 210 5.86 -14.69 24.14
C HIS A 210 5.22 -14.92 22.76
N ALA A 211 5.99 -15.43 21.79
CA ALA A 211 5.49 -15.70 20.45
C ALA A 211 4.33 -16.73 20.44
N ASP A 212 4.29 -17.62 21.43
CA ASP A 212 3.22 -18.58 21.69
C ASP A 212 1.89 -17.95 22.13
N ARG A 213 1.90 -16.66 22.45
CA ARG A 213 0.72 -15.87 22.85
C ARG A 213 0.30 -14.84 21.76
N ILE A 214 0.85 -14.96 20.58
CA ILE A 214 0.42 -14.15 19.43
C ILE A 214 -0.82 -14.80 18.83
N ASP A 215 -1.96 -14.14 18.98
CA ASP A 215 -3.26 -14.62 18.49
C ASP A 215 -3.41 -14.42 16.99
N ALA A 216 -2.87 -13.31 16.43
CA ALA A 216 -2.94 -13.02 15.00
C ALA A 216 -1.94 -11.94 14.56
N MET A 217 -1.75 -11.83 13.24
CA MET A 217 -0.95 -10.79 12.60
C MET A 217 -1.73 -10.04 11.52
N ILE A 218 -1.51 -8.73 11.45
CA ILE A 218 -1.89 -7.86 10.34
C ILE A 218 -0.61 -7.39 9.65
N ASN A 219 -0.43 -7.72 8.38
CA ASN A 219 0.73 -7.30 7.59
C ASN A 219 0.35 -6.18 6.62
N LEU A 220 1.16 -5.13 6.58
CA LEU A 220 0.96 -3.92 5.77
C LEU A 220 2.06 -3.83 4.72
N ASP A 221 1.72 -4.03 3.45
CA ASP A 221 2.72 -3.94 2.38
C ASP A 221 2.13 -3.40 1.08
N MET A 222 2.77 -2.37 0.51
CA MET A 222 2.37 -1.73 -0.74
C MET A 222 0.93 -1.18 -0.72
N LEU A 223 0.65 -0.28 0.20
CA LEU A 223 -0.67 0.31 0.46
C LEU A 223 -0.78 1.77 -0.01
N GLY A 224 -0.08 2.18 -1.06
CA GLY A 224 -0.02 3.59 -1.44
C GLY A 224 -0.54 3.94 -2.83
N THR A 225 -0.80 2.99 -3.72
CA THR A 225 -1.12 3.35 -5.11
C THR A 225 -2.59 3.25 -5.48
N GLY A 226 -3.36 2.38 -4.84
CA GLY A 226 -4.77 2.16 -5.17
C GLY A 226 -5.05 1.74 -6.64
N TYR A 227 -4.01 1.47 -7.45
CA TYR A 227 -4.16 1.18 -8.87
C TYR A 227 -4.97 -0.08 -9.15
N ASN A 228 -4.77 -1.12 -8.36
CA ASN A 228 -5.35 -2.43 -8.59
C ASN A 228 -6.52 -2.73 -7.63
N GLY A 229 -6.79 -1.86 -6.69
CA GLY A 229 -7.79 -2.05 -5.65
C GLY A 229 -7.15 -2.19 -4.26
N PHE A 230 -7.94 -2.64 -3.30
CA PHE A 230 -7.53 -2.92 -1.94
C PHE A 230 -7.86 -4.36 -1.60
N TYR A 231 -6.91 -5.15 -1.15
CA TYR A 231 -7.02 -6.59 -0.97
C TYR A 231 -6.71 -7.03 0.45
N ALA A 232 -7.43 -8.04 0.92
CA ALA A 232 -7.15 -8.79 2.14
C ALA A 232 -6.86 -10.25 1.77
N TYR A 233 -5.63 -10.69 1.97
CA TYR A 233 -5.22 -12.08 1.83
C TYR A 233 -5.05 -12.71 3.20
N THR A 234 -5.84 -13.77 3.49
CA THR A 234 -5.87 -14.45 4.79
C THR A 234 -5.46 -15.92 4.69
N ALA A 235 -4.92 -16.34 3.56
CA ALA A 235 -4.72 -17.75 3.23
C ALA A 235 -6.01 -18.58 3.42
N SER A 236 -7.17 -17.98 3.10
CA SER A 236 -8.50 -18.57 3.29
C SER A 236 -8.85 -18.90 4.75
N ASN A 237 -8.23 -18.23 5.72
CA ASN A 237 -8.57 -18.40 7.12
C ASN A 237 -10.01 -17.95 7.40
N VAL A 238 -10.81 -18.85 7.98
CA VAL A 238 -12.26 -18.64 8.19
C VAL A 238 -12.52 -17.46 9.11
N ASP A 239 -11.88 -17.45 10.28
CA ASP A 239 -12.13 -16.48 11.33
C ASP A 239 -11.66 -15.07 10.91
N MET A 240 -10.53 -14.99 10.19
CA MET A 240 -10.02 -13.72 9.66
C MET A 240 -10.91 -13.18 8.52
N ASN A 241 -11.44 -14.06 7.66
CA ASN A 241 -12.40 -13.68 6.61
C ASN A 241 -13.75 -13.23 7.20
N GLU A 242 -14.19 -13.84 8.31
CA GLU A 242 -15.44 -13.47 8.98
C GLU A 242 -15.40 -12.02 9.47
N ILE A 243 -14.25 -11.54 9.95
CA ILE A 243 -14.06 -10.12 10.32
C ILE A 243 -14.24 -9.21 9.09
N VAL A 244 -13.60 -9.55 7.95
CA VAL A 244 -13.77 -8.77 6.71
C VAL A 244 -15.24 -8.73 6.28
N ASN A 245 -15.92 -9.89 6.30
CA ASN A 245 -17.33 -10.00 5.90
C ASN A 245 -18.26 -9.24 6.87
N THR A 246 -17.96 -9.25 8.16
CA THR A 246 -18.72 -8.50 9.16
C THR A 246 -18.62 -7.00 8.90
N LEU A 247 -17.40 -6.50 8.71
CA LEU A 247 -17.17 -5.09 8.39
C LEU A 247 -17.75 -4.67 7.04
N ALA A 248 -17.85 -5.59 6.07
CA ALA A 248 -18.52 -5.31 4.79
C ALA A 248 -20.02 -5.00 4.94
N GLY A 249 -20.66 -5.43 6.04
CA GLY A 249 -22.02 -5.07 6.40
C GLY A 249 -22.18 -3.72 7.09
N GLU A 250 -21.09 -3.06 7.43
CA GLU A 250 -21.04 -1.80 8.17
C GLU A 250 -20.61 -0.64 7.24
N LEU A 251 -20.84 0.60 7.69
CA LEU A 251 -20.36 1.78 6.97
C LEU A 251 -18.85 1.90 7.17
N GLN A 252 -18.09 1.61 6.12
CA GLN A 252 -16.64 1.71 6.09
C GLN A 252 -16.19 2.67 4.97
N PRO A 253 -15.03 3.35 5.12
CA PRO A 253 -14.52 4.28 4.11
C PRO A 253 -14.10 3.58 2.81
N VAL A 254 -13.71 2.32 2.90
CA VAL A 254 -13.31 1.43 1.80
C VAL A 254 -13.51 -0.02 2.23
N HIS A 255 -13.64 -0.93 1.27
CA HIS A 255 -13.75 -2.38 1.54
C HIS A 255 -12.66 -3.11 0.77
N PRO A 256 -11.87 -4.00 1.43
CA PRO A 256 -10.96 -4.87 0.71
C PRO A 256 -11.71 -6.00 0.02
N GLU A 257 -11.19 -6.44 -1.10
CA GLU A 257 -11.55 -7.71 -1.71
C GLU A 257 -10.79 -8.85 -1.01
N ILE A 258 -11.50 -9.89 -0.55
CA ILE A 258 -10.86 -11.10 -0.04
C ILE A 258 -10.27 -11.85 -1.23
N PHE A 259 -8.95 -11.96 -1.26
CA PHE A 259 -8.24 -12.62 -2.34
C PHE A 259 -7.73 -13.99 -1.88
N ALA A 260 -8.11 -15.07 -2.62
CA ALA A 260 -7.78 -16.44 -2.25
C ALA A 260 -6.32 -16.81 -2.56
N GLY A 261 -5.69 -16.16 -3.56
CA GLY A 261 -4.30 -16.35 -3.93
C GLY A 261 -3.41 -15.29 -3.27
N GLU A 262 -2.20 -15.67 -2.86
CA GLU A 262 -1.24 -14.70 -2.37
C GLU A 262 -0.75 -13.82 -3.54
N ILE A 263 -1.04 -12.52 -3.46
CA ILE A 263 -0.68 -11.56 -4.51
C ILE A 263 0.83 -11.30 -4.48
N TYR A 264 1.39 -11.19 -3.26
CA TYR A 264 2.77 -10.87 -3.02
C TYR A 264 3.23 -11.49 -1.68
N PRO A 265 4.38 -12.21 -1.66
CA PRO A 265 4.93 -12.74 -0.41
C PRO A 265 5.50 -11.62 0.46
N SER A 266 5.17 -11.61 1.74
CA SER A 266 5.67 -10.65 2.70
C SER A 266 5.84 -11.29 4.09
N ASP A 267 6.12 -10.48 5.12
CA ASP A 267 6.44 -10.94 6.47
C ASP A 267 5.37 -11.83 7.14
N HIS A 268 4.11 -11.73 6.71
CA HIS A 268 3.02 -12.61 7.18
C HIS A 268 3.30 -14.11 6.97
N ARG A 269 4.14 -14.46 6.00
CA ARG A 269 4.52 -15.87 5.74
C ARG A 269 5.22 -16.52 6.91
N ALA A 270 6.04 -15.77 7.66
CA ALA A 270 6.72 -16.29 8.83
C ALA A 270 5.72 -16.68 9.94
N PHE A 271 4.68 -15.85 10.12
CA PHE A 271 3.60 -16.10 11.08
C PHE A 271 2.72 -17.27 10.63
N TYR A 272 2.35 -17.29 9.38
CA TYR A 272 1.55 -18.36 8.81
C TYR A 272 2.26 -19.73 8.91
N ALA A 273 3.59 -19.77 8.71
CA ALA A 273 4.38 -21.00 8.86
C ALA A 273 4.49 -21.47 10.32
N MET A 274 4.22 -20.60 11.30
CA MET A 274 4.13 -20.92 12.73
C MET A 274 2.67 -21.16 13.16
N GLU A 275 1.76 -21.38 12.22
CA GLU A 275 0.32 -21.58 12.45
C GLU A 275 -0.36 -20.41 13.19
N ILE A 276 0.16 -19.19 13.03
CA ILE A 276 -0.45 -17.95 13.54
C ILE A 276 -1.33 -17.37 12.42
N PRO A 277 -2.64 -17.17 12.66
CA PRO A 277 -3.53 -16.52 11.70
C PRO A 277 -3.01 -15.16 11.29
N ALA A 278 -2.98 -14.89 9.99
CA ALA A 278 -2.48 -13.62 9.48
C ALA A 278 -3.36 -13.09 8.35
N VAL A 279 -3.54 -11.77 8.30
CA VAL A 279 -4.08 -11.06 7.15
C VAL A 279 -3.00 -10.17 6.55
N HIS A 280 -2.85 -10.23 5.24
CA HIS A 280 -1.99 -9.35 4.47
C HIS A 280 -2.85 -8.36 3.71
N PHE A 281 -2.76 -7.08 4.07
CA PHE A 281 -3.38 -5.97 3.35
C PHE A 281 -2.40 -5.38 2.35
N THR A 282 -2.86 -5.20 1.11
CA THR A 282 -2.06 -4.65 0.02
C THR A 282 -2.94 -4.05 -1.07
N THR A 283 -2.43 -3.10 -1.83
CA THR A 283 -3.06 -2.63 -3.07
C THR A 283 -2.54 -3.40 -4.31
N GLY A 284 -1.74 -4.42 -4.09
CA GLY A 284 -1.19 -5.27 -5.15
C GLY A 284 0.03 -4.67 -5.83
N GLN A 285 0.47 -5.37 -6.86
CA GLN A 285 1.63 -4.94 -7.63
C GLN A 285 1.33 -3.74 -8.52
N TYR A 286 2.32 -2.91 -8.77
CA TYR A 286 2.23 -1.67 -9.53
C TYR A 286 3.46 -1.53 -10.48
N PRO A 287 3.35 -0.75 -11.56
CA PRO A 287 4.40 -0.68 -12.59
C PRO A 287 5.75 -0.14 -12.13
N GLU A 288 5.75 0.69 -11.10
CA GLU A 288 6.94 1.32 -10.53
C GLU A 288 7.66 0.45 -9.49
N HIS A 289 7.06 -0.67 -9.08
CA HIS A 289 7.62 -1.58 -8.08
C HIS A 289 9.05 -2.01 -8.42
N ASN A 290 9.94 -1.96 -7.44
CA ASN A 290 11.37 -2.26 -7.60
C ASN A 290 12.04 -1.50 -8.77
N THR A 291 11.71 -0.21 -8.90
CA THR A 291 12.34 0.74 -9.82
C THR A 291 12.68 2.06 -9.14
N ASP A 292 13.50 2.89 -9.80
CA ASP A 292 13.80 4.25 -9.37
C ASP A 292 12.60 5.23 -9.52
N ARG A 293 11.46 4.75 -10.05
CA ARG A 293 10.22 5.51 -10.20
C ARG A 293 9.24 5.32 -9.04
N ASP A 294 9.51 4.38 -8.12
CA ASP A 294 8.73 4.21 -6.91
C ASP A 294 9.00 5.35 -5.93
N THR A 295 8.40 6.48 -6.19
CA THR A 295 8.57 7.75 -5.48
C THR A 295 7.26 8.23 -4.87
N GLN A 296 7.30 9.17 -3.96
CA GLN A 296 6.11 9.76 -3.33
C GLN A 296 5.07 10.32 -4.31
N SER A 297 5.46 10.59 -5.57
CA SER A 297 4.56 11.15 -6.59
C SER A 297 3.51 10.16 -7.11
N ILE A 298 3.67 8.86 -6.86
CA ILE A 298 2.70 7.84 -7.26
C ILE A 298 1.71 7.49 -6.15
N ILE A 299 1.87 8.09 -4.97
CA ILE A 299 1.08 7.75 -3.78
C ILE A 299 -0.26 8.49 -3.78
N ASP A 300 -1.33 7.75 -3.56
CA ASP A 300 -2.69 8.25 -3.32
C ASP A 300 -2.95 8.33 -1.81
N TYR A 301 -2.64 9.48 -1.23
CA TYR A 301 -2.73 9.67 0.22
C TYR A 301 -4.15 9.66 0.77
N GLU A 302 -5.14 10.08 -0.03
CA GLU A 302 -6.54 10.02 0.39
C GLU A 302 -7.03 8.56 0.45
N MET A 303 -6.59 7.72 -0.49
CA MET A 303 -6.88 6.30 -0.43
C MET A 303 -6.16 5.64 0.76
N MET A 304 -4.88 5.98 0.99
CA MET A 304 -4.14 5.51 2.16
C MET A 304 -4.84 5.86 3.49
N GLU A 305 -5.42 7.06 3.62
CA GLU A 305 -6.21 7.43 4.80
C GLU A 305 -7.40 6.49 4.99
N ARG A 306 -8.17 6.25 3.93
CA ARG A 306 -9.36 5.35 3.97
C ARG A 306 -8.97 3.92 4.29
N GLU A 307 -7.88 3.43 3.72
CA GLU A 307 -7.33 2.10 4.01
C GLU A 307 -6.83 2.00 5.46
N THR A 308 -6.16 3.06 5.97
CA THR A 308 -5.71 3.12 7.37
C THR A 308 -6.89 3.06 8.33
N GLU A 309 -7.98 3.80 8.06
CA GLU A 309 -9.20 3.78 8.87
C GLU A 309 -9.87 2.39 8.84
N TYR A 310 -9.97 1.77 7.66
CA TYR A 310 -10.50 0.41 7.56
C TYR A 310 -9.65 -0.60 8.35
N ILE A 311 -8.33 -0.54 8.21
CA ILE A 311 -7.42 -1.45 8.92
C ILE A 311 -7.48 -1.22 10.43
N TYR A 312 -7.65 0.02 10.88
CA TYR A 312 -7.90 0.33 12.29
C TYR A 312 -9.18 -0.34 12.80
N ASN A 313 -10.27 -0.27 12.03
CA ASN A 313 -11.55 -0.91 12.40
C ASN A 313 -11.43 -2.45 12.39
N TYR A 314 -10.68 -3.00 11.45
CA TYR A 314 -10.36 -4.42 11.42
C TYR A 314 -9.53 -4.86 12.66
N LEU A 315 -8.49 -4.09 12.98
CA LEU A 315 -7.65 -4.33 14.16
C LEU A 315 -8.49 -4.24 15.46
N LEU A 316 -9.38 -3.25 15.54
CA LEU A 316 -10.27 -3.08 16.69
C LEU A 316 -11.21 -4.29 16.84
N ALA A 317 -11.82 -4.76 15.77
CA ALA A 317 -12.66 -5.96 15.77
C ALA A 317 -11.87 -7.19 16.20
N LEU A 318 -10.69 -7.41 15.62
CA LEU A 318 -9.81 -8.53 15.91
C LEU A 318 -9.34 -8.55 17.36
N ALA A 319 -8.90 -7.39 17.91
CA ALA A 319 -8.40 -7.28 19.27
C ALA A 319 -9.49 -7.49 20.34
N ASN A 320 -10.76 -7.36 19.95
CA ASN A 320 -11.91 -7.46 20.84
C ASN A 320 -12.67 -8.80 20.72
N LEU A 321 -12.20 -9.74 19.92
CA LEU A 321 -12.76 -11.10 19.91
C LEU A 321 -12.67 -11.74 21.31
N ASN A 322 -13.70 -12.52 21.68
CA ASN A 322 -13.68 -13.24 22.96
C ASN A 322 -12.64 -14.37 22.94
N ASP A 323 -12.58 -15.11 21.84
CA ASP A 323 -11.62 -16.18 21.62
C ASP A 323 -10.62 -15.78 20.54
N ALA A 324 -9.39 -16.28 20.61
CA ALA A 324 -8.40 -16.09 19.58
C ALA A 324 -8.88 -16.70 18.24
N PRO A 325 -8.61 -16.05 17.11
CA PRO A 325 -8.91 -16.68 15.81
C PRO A 325 -8.14 -17.99 15.68
N SER A 326 -8.82 -19.02 15.20
CA SER A 326 -8.21 -20.33 15.01
C SER A 326 -7.47 -20.41 13.68
N PHE A 327 -6.38 -21.15 13.63
CA PHE A 327 -5.68 -21.43 12.37
C PHE A 327 -6.46 -22.47 11.56
N ARG A 328 -7.53 -22.02 10.86
CA ARG A 328 -8.39 -22.86 10.02
C ARG A 328 -8.59 -22.23 8.66
N SER A 329 -8.27 -22.97 7.60
CA SER A 329 -8.55 -22.55 6.24
C SER A 329 -9.74 -23.31 5.66
N GLU A 330 -10.56 -22.62 4.85
CA GLU A 330 -11.61 -23.26 4.04
C GLU A 330 -10.94 -24.06 2.92
N GLY A 331 -10.98 -25.36 3.02
CA GLY A 331 -10.52 -26.27 1.96
C GLY A 331 -9.19 -26.93 2.24
N ASN A 332 -9.28 -28.21 2.36
CA ASN A 332 -8.26 -29.27 2.34
C ASN A 332 -6.82 -28.90 2.68
N GLY A 333 -6.34 -29.49 3.74
CA GLY A 333 -4.99 -29.49 4.30
C GLY A 333 -3.89 -29.00 3.35
N SER A 334 -3.49 -27.77 3.52
CA SER A 334 -2.56 -27.11 2.64
C SER A 334 -1.14 -27.61 2.87
N LYS A 335 -0.56 -28.05 1.80
CA LYS A 335 0.88 -27.88 1.61
C LYS A 335 1.13 -26.36 1.44
N GLY A 336 2.15 -25.83 2.10
CA GLY A 336 2.60 -24.45 1.85
C GLY A 336 2.79 -24.16 0.36
N PRO A 337 2.93 -22.88 -0.03
CA PRO A 337 2.90 -22.46 -1.43
C PRO A 337 3.82 -23.34 -2.27
N SER A 338 3.22 -24.03 -3.24
CA SER A 338 3.99 -24.84 -4.17
C SER A 338 4.65 -23.89 -5.20
N PHE A 339 5.77 -24.30 -5.79
CA PHE A 339 6.40 -23.55 -6.91
C PHE A 339 5.50 -23.41 -8.15
N ASP A 340 4.25 -23.90 -8.10
CA ASP A 340 3.21 -23.69 -9.09
C ASP A 340 2.44 -22.38 -8.87
N ASP A 341 2.64 -21.72 -7.73
CA ASP A 341 2.01 -20.44 -7.41
C ASP A 341 2.55 -19.32 -8.31
N VAL A 342 1.70 -18.32 -8.52
CA VAL A 342 2.05 -17.15 -9.31
C VAL A 342 2.87 -16.21 -8.44
N VAL A 343 4.03 -15.80 -8.93
CA VAL A 343 4.91 -14.83 -8.27
C VAL A 343 4.89 -13.49 -9.00
N GLY A 344 5.20 -12.42 -8.30
CA GLY A 344 5.26 -11.10 -8.89
C GLY A 344 6.39 -10.96 -9.91
N TYR A 345 6.17 -10.10 -10.91
CA TYR A 345 7.15 -9.85 -11.98
C TYR A 345 8.52 -9.40 -11.43
N TYR A 346 8.49 -8.57 -10.41
CA TYR A 346 9.68 -7.96 -9.82
C TYR A 346 10.34 -8.85 -8.74
N ASP A 347 9.66 -9.93 -8.33
CA ASP A 347 10.13 -10.86 -7.30
C ASP A 347 10.96 -12.03 -7.85
N CYS A 348 11.06 -12.08 -9.17
CA CYS A 348 11.90 -13.09 -9.83
C CYS A 348 13.38 -12.74 -9.73
N ASP A 349 14.24 -13.71 -9.40
CA ASP A 349 15.71 -13.57 -9.52
C ASP A 349 16.12 -13.21 -10.94
N GLN A 350 15.42 -13.81 -11.92
CA GLN A 350 15.49 -13.46 -13.32
C GLN A 350 14.09 -13.12 -13.81
N ARG A 351 13.85 -11.83 -14.00
CA ARG A 351 12.54 -11.33 -14.49
C ARG A 351 12.18 -11.87 -15.86
N PRO A 352 10.89 -12.06 -16.15
CA PRO A 352 10.45 -12.33 -17.51
C PRO A 352 10.97 -11.30 -18.50
N GLN A 353 11.23 -11.74 -19.74
CA GLN A 353 11.75 -10.87 -20.77
C GLN A 353 10.83 -10.88 -22.00
N PHE A 354 10.52 -9.68 -22.48
CA PHE A 354 9.90 -9.48 -23.78
C PHE A 354 10.97 -8.95 -24.76
N LEU A 355 11.20 -9.65 -25.88
CA LEU A 355 12.25 -9.33 -26.86
C LEU A 355 13.64 -9.09 -26.21
N ASN A 356 14.01 -9.92 -25.25
CA ASN A 356 15.25 -9.86 -24.44
C ASN A 356 15.37 -8.63 -23.51
N SER A 357 14.29 -7.88 -23.28
CA SER A 357 14.23 -6.81 -22.29
C SER A 357 13.41 -7.23 -21.08
N THR A 358 13.90 -6.90 -19.88
CA THR A 358 13.18 -6.99 -18.61
C THR A 358 12.38 -5.73 -18.30
N ASP A 359 12.41 -4.71 -19.15
CA ASP A 359 11.60 -3.50 -18.96
C ASP A 359 10.20 -3.69 -19.58
N PRO A 360 9.12 -3.64 -18.77
CA PRO A 360 7.75 -3.72 -19.28
C PRO A 360 7.40 -2.64 -20.29
N ALA A 361 8.09 -1.49 -20.27
CA ALA A 361 7.91 -0.42 -21.27
C ALA A 361 8.22 -0.91 -22.68
N GLN A 362 9.16 -1.84 -22.85
CA GLN A 362 9.46 -2.44 -24.16
C GLN A 362 8.27 -3.24 -24.71
N PHE A 363 7.50 -3.91 -23.84
CA PHE A 363 6.28 -4.60 -24.27
C PHE A 363 5.21 -3.60 -24.71
N LEU A 364 5.03 -2.52 -23.98
CA LEU A 364 4.11 -1.44 -24.36
C LEU A 364 4.51 -0.84 -25.71
N GLU A 365 5.77 -0.46 -25.90
CA GLU A 365 6.24 0.20 -27.11
C GLU A 365 6.31 -0.72 -28.35
N LYS A 366 6.74 -1.97 -28.17
CA LYS A 366 7.01 -2.88 -29.31
C LYS A 366 5.83 -3.77 -29.67
N TRP A 367 4.89 -3.96 -28.73
CA TRP A 367 3.71 -4.80 -28.94
C TRP A 367 2.40 -4.06 -28.73
N VAL A 368 2.16 -3.54 -27.53
CA VAL A 368 0.84 -3.01 -27.20
C VAL A 368 0.48 -1.84 -28.10
N TYR A 369 1.23 -0.75 -28.07
CA TYR A 369 0.90 0.46 -28.84
C TYR A 369 0.90 0.30 -30.36
N PRO A 370 1.76 -0.51 -31.01
CA PRO A 370 1.66 -0.76 -32.45
C PRO A 370 0.38 -1.47 -32.88
N TYR A 371 -0.21 -2.29 -32.02
CA TYR A 371 -1.41 -3.08 -32.32
C TYR A 371 -2.69 -2.55 -31.64
N LEU A 372 -2.56 -1.61 -30.72
CA LEU A 372 -3.68 -0.99 -30.03
C LEU A 372 -4.52 -0.16 -30.99
N ARG A 373 -5.82 -0.40 -31.01
CA ARG A 373 -6.78 0.38 -31.81
C ARG A 373 -7.67 1.19 -30.88
N TYR A 374 -7.77 2.47 -31.17
CA TYR A 374 -8.71 3.31 -30.41
C TYR A 374 -10.13 3.01 -30.88
N PRO A 375 -11.04 2.55 -30.00
CA PRO A 375 -12.44 2.27 -30.38
C PRO A 375 -13.15 3.55 -30.85
N GLU A 376 -13.84 3.48 -31.99
CA GLU A 376 -14.55 4.64 -32.55
C GLU A 376 -15.58 5.21 -31.59
N SER A 377 -16.28 4.35 -30.84
CA SER A 377 -17.25 4.76 -29.80
C SER A 377 -16.60 5.62 -28.72
N SER A 378 -15.39 5.29 -28.30
CA SER A 378 -14.64 6.04 -27.28
C SER A 378 -14.09 7.34 -27.82
N VAL A 379 -13.68 7.38 -29.12
CA VAL A 379 -13.28 8.63 -29.78
C VAL A 379 -14.45 9.63 -29.82
N VAL A 380 -15.63 9.16 -30.18
CA VAL A 380 -16.84 10.01 -30.25
C VAL A 380 -17.23 10.56 -28.89
N LYS A 381 -17.09 9.76 -27.85
CA LYS A 381 -17.39 10.15 -26.46
C LYS A 381 -16.26 10.94 -25.79
N GLY A 382 -15.08 11.02 -26.39
CA GLY A 382 -13.92 11.67 -25.80
C GLY A 382 -13.32 10.89 -24.61
N GLU A 383 -13.59 9.60 -24.51
CA GLU A 383 -13.08 8.72 -23.45
C GLU A 383 -11.57 8.55 -23.61
N GLN A 384 -10.79 8.81 -22.55
CA GLN A 384 -9.33 8.66 -22.53
C GLN A 384 -8.87 8.37 -21.10
N GLY A 385 -7.71 7.72 -20.94
CA GLY A 385 -7.19 7.38 -19.63
C GLY A 385 -6.22 6.20 -19.69
N LYS A 386 -5.86 5.67 -18.53
CA LYS A 386 -5.01 4.49 -18.36
C LYS A 386 -5.85 3.30 -17.92
N VAL A 387 -5.89 2.27 -18.74
CA VAL A 387 -6.45 0.96 -18.38
C VAL A 387 -5.33 0.14 -17.76
N MET A 388 -5.49 -0.24 -16.50
CA MET A 388 -4.53 -1.12 -15.82
C MET A 388 -4.90 -2.56 -16.14
N VAL A 389 -4.02 -3.28 -16.83
CA VAL A 389 -4.25 -4.66 -17.23
C VAL A 389 -3.25 -5.58 -16.54
N GLU A 390 -3.79 -6.56 -15.85
CA GLU A 390 -3.04 -7.61 -15.17
C GLU A 390 -3.07 -8.90 -15.99
N PHE A 391 -1.94 -9.60 -16.05
CA PHE A 391 -1.86 -10.89 -16.71
C PHE A 391 -0.74 -11.77 -16.15
N ILE A 392 -0.80 -13.06 -16.45
CA ILE A 392 0.20 -14.05 -16.03
C ILE A 392 1.06 -14.47 -17.21
N ILE A 393 2.37 -14.46 -17.01
CA ILE A 393 3.36 -15.07 -17.92
C ILE A 393 3.64 -16.48 -17.41
N GLU A 394 3.19 -17.47 -18.14
CA GLU A 394 3.31 -18.89 -17.77
C GLU A 394 4.78 -19.41 -17.90
N LYS A 395 5.07 -20.55 -17.29
CA LYS A 395 6.39 -21.20 -17.37
C LYS A 395 6.86 -21.51 -18.81
N ASP A 396 5.92 -21.58 -19.76
CA ASP A 396 6.21 -21.74 -21.20
C ASP A 396 6.29 -20.40 -21.94
N GLY A 397 6.10 -19.28 -21.24
CA GLY A 397 6.16 -17.92 -21.75
C GLY A 397 4.85 -17.41 -22.36
N LYS A 398 3.77 -18.17 -22.35
CA LYS A 398 2.45 -17.68 -22.81
C LYS A 398 1.88 -16.68 -21.82
N VAL A 399 1.15 -15.71 -22.34
CA VAL A 399 0.31 -14.81 -21.55
C VAL A 399 -1.06 -15.46 -21.33
N THR A 400 -1.53 -15.47 -20.08
CA THR A 400 -2.82 -16.02 -19.66
C THR A 400 -3.45 -15.13 -18.59
N ASN A 401 -4.71 -15.40 -18.23
CA ASN A 401 -5.45 -14.72 -17.17
C ASN A 401 -5.40 -13.19 -17.30
N VAL A 402 -5.57 -12.69 -18.54
CA VAL A 402 -5.59 -11.25 -18.80
C VAL A 402 -6.89 -10.66 -18.26
N ARG A 403 -6.77 -9.70 -17.37
CA ARG A 403 -7.94 -9.02 -16.77
C ARG A 403 -7.68 -7.52 -16.61
N VAL A 404 -8.74 -6.74 -16.58
CA VAL A 404 -8.67 -5.33 -16.23
C VAL A 404 -8.68 -5.21 -14.71
N ALA A 405 -7.60 -4.68 -14.16
CA ALA A 405 -7.50 -4.37 -12.74
C ALA A 405 -8.15 -3.02 -12.43
N LYS A 406 -7.98 -2.01 -13.33
CA LYS A 406 -8.68 -0.73 -13.27
C LYS A 406 -9.03 -0.26 -14.67
N GLY A 407 -10.31 -0.11 -14.94
CA GLY A 407 -10.84 0.27 -16.24
C GLY A 407 -11.05 1.77 -16.39
N VAL A 408 -11.34 2.16 -17.63
CA VAL A 408 -11.76 3.52 -18.02
C VAL A 408 -13.15 3.49 -18.63
N SER A 409 -13.37 2.59 -19.58
CA SER A 409 -14.68 2.30 -20.18
C SER A 409 -14.66 0.92 -20.83
N ASP A 410 -15.81 0.26 -20.94
CA ASP A 410 -15.92 -1.11 -21.47
C ASP A 410 -15.21 -1.28 -22.83
N ALA A 411 -15.27 -0.26 -23.70
CA ALA A 411 -14.67 -0.32 -25.02
C ALA A 411 -13.14 -0.20 -24.97
N LEU A 412 -12.58 0.71 -24.16
CA LEU A 412 -11.14 0.85 -23.97
C LEU A 412 -10.57 -0.36 -23.25
N ASP A 413 -11.28 -0.85 -22.25
CA ASP A 413 -10.90 -1.99 -21.42
C ASP A 413 -10.81 -3.27 -22.27
N ALA A 414 -11.85 -3.53 -23.10
CA ALA A 414 -11.88 -4.67 -24.00
C ALA A 414 -10.74 -4.65 -25.06
N GLU A 415 -10.43 -3.48 -25.59
CA GLU A 415 -9.32 -3.35 -26.56
C GLU A 415 -7.96 -3.56 -25.89
N ALA A 416 -7.75 -3.05 -24.68
CA ALA A 416 -6.53 -3.26 -23.92
C ALA A 416 -6.30 -4.75 -23.63
N VAL A 417 -7.33 -5.46 -23.14
CA VAL A 417 -7.29 -6.90 -22.89
C VAL A 417 -6.95 -7.67 -24.18
N LYS A 418 -7.68 -7.41 -25.25
CA LYS A 418 -7.51 -8.08 -26.53
C LYS A 418 -6.07 -7.99 -27.08
N VAL A 419 -5.43 -6.84 -27.00
CA VAL A 419 -4.06 -6.64 -27.50
C VAL A 419 -3.06 -7.43 -26.65
N ILE A 420 -3.27 -7.49 -25.32
CA ILE A 420 -2.40 -8.22 -24.41
C ILE A 420 -2.59 -9.73 -24.54
N GLU A 421 -3.82 -10.22 -24.71
CA GLU A 421 -4.11 -11.64 -24.96
C GLU A 421 -3.41 -12.16 -26.22
N ALA A 422 -3.28 -11.31 -27.24
CA ALA A 422 -2.61 -11.63 -28.49
C ALA A 422 -1.07 -11.61 -28.40
N SER A 423 -0.50 -11.38 -27.21
CA SER A 423 0.95 -11.27 -27.00
C SER A 423 1.73 -12.49 -27.51
N PRO A 424 2.87 -12.29 -28.18
CA PRO A 424 3.84 -13.35 -28.39
C PRO A 424 4.37 -13.89 -27.06
N LYS A 425 5.01 -15.06 -27.13
CA LYS A 425 5.63 -15.67 -25.94
C LYS A 425 6.76 -14.82 -25.38
N TRP A 426 6.77 -14.71 -24.07
CA TRP A 426 7.84 -14.15 -23.26
C TRP A 426 8.87 -15.22 -22.88
N LYS A 427 10.06 -14.79 -22.51
CA LYS A 427 10.98 -15.63 -21.76
C LYS A 427 10.50 -15.63 -20.30
N PRO A 428 10.15 -16.79 -19.70
CA PRO A 428 9.56 -16.86 -18.37
C PRO A 428 10.51 -16.40 -17.28
N GLY A 429 9.96 -15.92 -16.19
CA GLY A 429 10.68 -15.61 -14.95
C GLY A 429 11.29 -16.85 -14.31
N ARG A 430 12.32 -16.65 -13.47
CA ARG A 430 12.95 -17.73 -12.70
C ARG A 430 13.23 -17.30 -11.27
N ILE A 431 13.08 -18.27 -10.36
CA ILE A 431 13.53 -18.19 -8.98
C ILE A 431 14.41 -19.41 -8.72
N LYS A 432 15.60 -19.20 -8.18
CA LYS A 432 16.62 -20.27 -7.93
C LYS A 432 16.87 -21.17 -9.16
N GLY A 433 16.80 -20.56 -10.34
CA GLY A 433 17.00 -21.26 -11.62
C GLY A 433 15.76 -21.95 -12.19
N GLU A 434 14.72 -22.18 -11.40
CA GLU A 434 13.46 -22.80 -11.83
C GLU A 434 12.51 -21.79 -12.47
N LYS A 435 11.83 -22.20 -13.55
CA LYS A 435 10.82 -21.38 -14.20
C LYS A 435 9.59 -21.23 -13.34
N VAL A 436 9.10 -20.00 -13.18
CA VAL A 436 7.91 -19.69 -12.39
C VAL A 436 6.83 -19.03 -13.23
N ARG A 437 5.57 -19.14 -12.79
CA ARG A 437 4.45 -18.36 -13.31
C ARG A 437 4.56 -16.95 -12.74
N THR A 438 4.46 -15.94 -13.57
CA THR A 438 4.75 -14.57 -13.15
C THR A 438 3.61 -13.63 -13.48
N MET A 439 3.09 -12.92 -12.50
CA MET A 439 2.05 -11.90 -12.66
C MET A 439 2.66 -10.52 -12.83
N ILE A 440 2.09 -9.76 -13.74
CA ILE A 440 2.45 -8.35 -13.97
C ILE A 440 1.20 -7.53 -14.24
N THR A 441 1.19 -6.29 -13.76
CA THR A 441 0.20 -5.26 -14.11
C THR A 441 0.86 -4.14 -14.88
N ILE A 442 0.28 -3.74 -16.01
CA ILE A 442 0.83 -2.66 -16.86
C ILE A 442 -0.25 -1.62 -17.21
N PRO A 443 0.12 -0.33 -17.34
CA PRO A 443 -0.77 0.72 -17.78
C PRO A 443 -0.84 0.79 -19.31
N VAL A 444 -2.00 0.55 -19.90
CA VAL A 444 -2.27 0.82 -21.32
C VAL A 444 -2.91 2.19 -21.43
N GLU A 445 -2.17 3.17 -21.95
CA GLU A 445 -2.63 4.55 -22.04
C GLU A 445 -3.38 4.81 -23.34
N PHE A 446 -4.62 5.30 -23.23
CA PHE A 446 -5.42 5.83 -24.34
C PHE A 446 -5.45 7.34 -24.25
N ARG A 447 -4.91 8.03 -25.25
CA ARG A 447 -4.83 9.50 -25.30
C ARG A 447 -5.36 10.03 -26.62
N LEU A 448 -6.29 11.00 -26.55
CA LEU A 448 -6.79 11.72 -27.73
C LEU A 448 -5.93 12.96 -27.95
N GLU A 449 -5.45 13.18 -29.18
CA GLU A 449 -4.75 14.42 -29.54
C GLU A 449 -5.73 15.60 -29.59
N LYS A 450 -5.38 16.73 -28.96
CA LYS A 450 -6.09 18.00 -29.16
C LYS A 450 -5.93 18.44 -30.59
N LYS A 451 -7.03 18.69 -31.33
CA LYS A 451 -6.98 19.35 -32.66
C LYS A 451 -6.22 20.66 -32.56
N THR A 452 -5.02 20.71 -33.15
CA THR A 452 -4.51 21.99 -33.65
C THR A 452 -5.35 22.37 -34.86
N SER A 453 -5.74 23.64 -34.97
CA SER A 453 -6.73 24.19 -35.89
C SER A 453 -6.33 24.12 -37.38
N LYS A 454 -6.02 22.94 -37.90
CA LYS A 454 -5.96 22.58 -39.33
C LYS A 454 -6.23 21.08 -39.45
N GLY A 455 -7.46 20.76 -39.76
CA GLY A 455 -8.06 19.57 -40.30
C GLY A 455 -7.37 18.21 -40.07
N SER A 456 -8.10 17.33 -39.50
CA SER A 456 -8.04 15.87 -39.34
C SER A 456 -7.48 15.37 -38.01
N PHE A 457 -8.23 14.44 -37.41
CA PHE A 457 -7.79 13.66 -36.25
C PHE A 457 -6.67 12.69 -36.70
N GLY A 458 -5.50 12.82 -36.11
CA GLY A 458 -4.41 11.86 -36.23
C GLY A 458 -4.24 11.10 -34.93
N ILE A 459 -4.10 9.79 -35.01
CA ILE A 459 -3.70 8.92 -33.89
C ILE A 459 -2.18 8.96 -33.85
N LYS A 460 -1.59 9.40 -32.73
CA LYS A 460 -0.14 9.26 -32.51
C LYS A 460 0.17 7.80 -32.19
N LYS A 461 1.00 7.22 -33.05
CA LYS A 461 1.57 5.88 -32.83
C LYS A 461 2.71 5.94 -31.83
#